data_135b0ad46dd46c71745af34bae3e164b
#
_entry.id   135b0ad46dd46c71745af34bae3e164b
#
_cell.length_a   1.000
_cell.length_b   1.000
_cell.length_c   1.000
_cell.angle_alpha   90.00
_cell.angle_beta   90.00
_cell.angle_gamma   90.00
#
_symmetry.space_group_name_H-M   'P 1'
#
loop_
_entity.id
_entity.type
_entity.pdbx_description
1 polymer ?
#
loop_
_entity_poly.entity_id
_entity_poly.type
_entity_poly.pdbx_seq_one_letter_code
_entity_poly.pdbx_strand_id
1 'polypeptide(L)'
;MVHVAGSLGVSTAPMLRTTVLECLAAEPALIVLDVAELKAHDDVALTVLPALAQHAAAWPGSAVSMAAAPAPLRSALDRMAVARQIPLFATTDAAIAHGGAGTPGGEPPGLRARLQPMVDATAAARHLVDRACRSWGVAQVADLAELIVTELVSNGVRHARTELEVRVGLRRRQLHLSVRDGSPALPVRGTSGDTLAESGRGLLVIEALTHRWGCTPVPDGKVVWATLRTR
;
A
#
# COMPACT_ATOMS: atom_id res chain seq x y z
N MET A 1 -6.10 9.30 10.17
CA MET A 1 -5.23 9.68 11.30
C MET A 1 -5.07 8.51 12.22
N VAL A 2 -3.87 8.28 12.75
CA VAL A 2 -3.55 7.21 13.71
C VAL A 2 -2.99 7.85 14.97
N HIS A 3 -3.67 7.66 16.09
CA HIS A 3 -3.21 8.10 17.41
C HIS A 3 -2.22 7.08 17.95
N VAL A 4 -1.00 7.52 18.26
CA VAL A 4 0.06 6.67 18.78
C VAL A 4 0.41 7.14 20.19
N ALA A 5 -0.09 6.42 21.18
CA ALA A 5 0.10 6.74 22.60
C ALA A 5 0.88 5.63 23.32
N GLY A 6 1.51 6.00 24.45
CA GLY A 6 2.21 5.07 25.31
C GLY A 6 3.70 4.98 25.01
N SER A 7 4.28 3.79 25.21
CA SER A 7 5.72 3.58 25.14
C SER A 7 6.13 2.79 23.92
N LEU A 8 6.98 3.36 23.07
CA LEU A 8 7.56 2.68 21.92
C LEU A 8 8.86 2.00 22.35
N GLY A 9 8.85 0.69 22.30
CA GLY A 9 9.98 -0.19 22.56
C GLY A 9 10.00 -1.33 21.55
N VAL A 10 11.00 -2.19 21.64
CA VAL A 10 11.20 -3.34 20.73
C VAL A 10 9.94 -4.25 20.72
N SER A 11 9.28 -4.42 21.87
CA SER A 11 8.06 -5.25 21.99
C SER A 11 6.80 -4.63 21.41
N THR A 12 6.70 -3.29 21.35
CA THR A 12 5.52 -2.56 20.85
C THR A 12 5.67 -2.05 19.41
N ALA A 13 6.89 -1.97 18.90
CA ALA A 13 7.17 -1.59 17.52
C ALA A 13 6.45 -2.46 16.47
N PRO A 14 6.32 -3.81 16.64
CA PRO A 14 5.55 -4.64 15.72
C PRO A 14 4.06 -4.25 15.66
N MET A 15 3.45 -3.85 16.76
CA MET A 15 2.05 -3.42 16.78
C MET A 15 1.86 -2.13 15.98
N LEU A 16 2.71 -1.12 16.18
CA LEU A 16 2.69 0.11 15.39
C LEU A 16 2.85 -0.20 13.88
N ARG A 17 3.80 -1.08 13.55
CA ARG A 17 4.01 -1.52 12.17
C ARG A 17 2.74 -2.14 11.58
N THR A 18 2.13 -3.08 12.27
CA THR A 18 0.90 -3.77 11.81
C THR A 18 -0.22 -2.77 11.57
N THR A 19 -0.50 -1.89 12.54
CA THR A 19 -1.54 -0.86 12.40
C THR A 19 -1.31 0.05 11.20
N VAL A 20 -0.07 0.49 10.96
CA VAL A 20 0.21 1.35 9.79
C VAL A 20 0.08 0.59 8.48
N LEU A 21 0.49 -0.69 8.43
CA LEU A 21 0.30 -1.54 7.24
C LEU A 21 -1.19 -1.78 6.94
N GLU A 22 -2.02 -1.98 7.96
CA GLU A 22 -3.48 -2.05 7.82
C GLU A 22 -4.06 -0.76 7.23
N CYS A 23 -3.62 0.39 7.77
CA CYS A 23 -4.02 1.68 7.22
C CYS A 23 -3.58 1.84 5.76
N LEU A 24 -2.36 1.44 5.41
CA LEU A 24 -1.87 1.45 4.02
C LEU A 24 -2.70 0.56 3.11
N ALA A 25 -3.13 -0.61 3.61
CA ALA A 25 -3.99 -1.52 2.85
C ALA A 25 -5.37 -0.94 2.50
N ALA A 26 -5.83 0.08 3.24
CA ALA A 26 -7.03 0.85 2.91
C ALA A 26 -6.77 1.93 1.82
N GLU A 27 -5.52 2.07 1.37
CA GLU A 27 -5.08 2.99 0.32
C GLU A 27 -5.41 4.48 0.59
N PRO A 28 -5.16 5.01 1.79
CA PRO A 28 -5.40 6.42 2.05
C PRO A 28 -4.39 7.28 1.27
N ALA A 29 -4.77 8.51 0.95
CA ALA A 29 -3.84 9.47 0.36
C ALA A 29 -2.73 9.87 1.35
N LEU A 30 -3.08 9.94 2.65
CA LEU A 30 -2.20 10.35 3.72
C LEU A 30 -2.51 9.57 5.00
N ILE A 31 -1.46 9.10 5.68
CA ILE A 31 -1.52 8.63 7.06
C ILE A 31 -0.80 9.67 7.93
N VAL A 32 -1.51 10.27 8.88
CA VAL A 32 -0.92 11.13 9.90
C VAL A 32 -0.79 10.33 11.19
N LEU A 33 0.44 10.17 11.66
CA LEU A 33 0.74 9.60 12.97
C LEU A 33 0.76 10.75 13.98
N ASP A 34 -0.25 10.84 14.80
CA ASP A 34 -0.25 11.75 15.95
C ASP A 34 0.53 11.10 17.07
N VAL A 35 1.69 11.69 17.39
CA VAL A 35 2.65 11.15 18.36
C VAL A 35 2.75 12.03 19.62
N ALA A 36 1.71 12.82 19.91
CA ALA A 36 1.69 13.72 21.07
C ALA A 36 1.92 13.00 22.40
N GLU A 37 1.40 11.79 22.52
CA GLU A 37 1.46 10.98 23.74
C GLU A 37 2.48 9.83 23.64
N LEU A 38 3.33 9.82 22.59
CA LEU A 38 4.31 8.79 22.38
C LEU A 38 5.60 9.07 23.16
N LYS A 39 6.07 8.08 23.91
CA LYS A 39 7.38 8.08 24.57
C LYS A 39 8.27 7.02 23.94
N ALA A 40 9.45 7.39 23.45
CA ALA A 40 10.41 6.42 22.99
C ALA A 40 11.27 5.95 24.18
N HIS A 41 11.37 4.63 24.36
CA HIS A 41 12.18 4.04 25.41
C HIS A 41 13.65 3.99 25.05
N ASP A 42 13.91 3.74 23.76
CA ASP A 42 15.25 3.68 23.19
C ASP A 42 15.23 4.12 21.72
N ASP A 43 16.38 4.51 21.22
CA ASP A 43 16.54 4.96 19.83
C ASP A 43 16.35 3.79 18.83
N VAL A 44 16.59 2.53 19.27
CA VAL A 44 16.44 1.35 18.41
C VAL A 44 14.96 1.15 18.01
N ALA A 45 14.05 1.37 18.95
CA ALA A 45 12.61 1.26 18.65
C ALA A 45 12.14 2.27 17.60
N LEU A 46 12.80 3.43 17.49
CA LEU A 46 12.49 4.45 16.49
C LEU A 46 12.82 4.01 15.06
N THR A 47 13.62 2.96 14.87
CA THR A 47 13.94 2.42 13.54
C THR A 47 12.73 1.84 12.81
N VAL A 48 11.61 1.55 13.52
CA VAL A 48 10.34 1.17 12.91
C VAL A 48 9.80 2.28 12.00
N LEU A 49 10.03 3.54 12.35
CA LEU A 49 9.51 4.69 11.59
C LEU A 49 10.11 4.81 10.18
N PRO A 50 11.45 4.79 9.99
CA PRO A 50 12.05 4.68 8.67
C PRO A 50 11.55 3.47 7.86
N ALA A 51 11.38 2.31 8.50
CA ALA A 51 10.86 1.13 7.83
C ALA A 51 9.41 1.36 7.35
N LEU A 52 8.57 2.02 8.14
CA LEU A 52 7.22 2.41 7.75
C LEU A 52 7.21 3.41 6.59
N ALA A 53 8.14 4.39 6.60
CA ALA A 53 8.30 5.32 5.48
C ALA A 53 8.65 4.60 4.18
N GLN A 54 9.54 3.62 4.23
CA GLN A 54 9.90 2.81 3.06
C GLN A 54 8.71 1.99 2.56
N HIS A 55 7.92 1.39 3.44
CA HIS A 55 6.69 0.68 3.06
C HIS A 55 5.68 1.63 2.42
N ALA A 56 5.45 2.80 3.02
CA ALA A 56 4.56 3.80 2.45
C ALA A 56 5.05 4.36 1.11
N ALA A 57 6.36 4.55 0.94
CA ALA A 57 6.95 4.98 -0.33
C ALA A 57 6.85 3.91 -1.42
N ALA A 58 6.87 2.63 -1.04
CA ALA A 58 6.60 1.52 -1.95
C ALA A 58 5.10 1.41 -2.26
N TRP A 59 4.25 1.81 -1.33
CA TRP A 59 2.81 1.79 -1.49
C TRP A 59 2.35 2.99 -2.32
N PRO A 60 1.72 2.74 -3.45
CA PRO A 60 1.49 3.77 -4.43
C PRO A 60 0.50 4.86 -3.96
N GLY A 61 0.96 6.09 -3.94
CA GLY A 61 0.14 7.27 -3.69
C GLY A 61 -0.25 7.54 -2.24
N SER A 62 0.21 6.71 -1.30
CA SER A 62 0.08 7.00 0.13
C SER A 62 1.31 7.76 0.63
N ALA A 63 1.09 8.68 1.53
CA ALA A 63 2.14 9.37 2.27
C ALA A 63 1.97 9.09 3.76
N VAL A 64 3.09 9.07 4.49
CA VAL A 64 3.07 9.03 5.96
C VAL A 64 3.72 10.30 6.47
N SER A 65 3.11 10.95 7.43
CA SER A 65 3.67 12.07 8.18
C SER A 65 3.47 11.88 9.67
N MET A 66 4.25 12.57 10.47
CA MET A 66 4.11 12.64 11.93
C MET A 66 3.67 14.02 12.35
N ALA A 67 2.95 14.10 13.45
CA ALA A 67 2.51 15.35 14.02
C ALA A 67 2.59 15.35 15.54
N ALA A 68 2.72 16.56 16.12
CA ALA A 68 2.64 16.85 17.54
C ALA A 68 3.70 16.13 18.41
N ALA A 69 4.89 15.84 17.87
CA ALA A 69 5.95 15.19 18.64
C ALA A 69 6.39 16.03 19.85
N PRO A 70 6.40 15.48 21.08
CA PRO A 70 6.97 16.13 22.25
C PRO A 70 8.46 16.43 22.06
N ALA A 71 8.99 17.44 22.75
CA ALA A 71 10.38 17.86 22.60
C ALA A 71 11.42 16.72 22.77
N PRO A 72 11.30 15.82 23.75
CA PRO A 72 12.26 14.71 23.87
C PRO A 72 12.22 13.76 22.66
N LEU A 73 11.01 13.43 22.16
CA LEU A 73 10.83 12.57 20.99
C LEU A 73 11.36 13.27 19.74
N ARG A 74 11.08 14.55 19.56
CA ARG A 74 11.58 15.35 18.44
C ARG A 74 13.11 15.32 18.39
N SER A 75 13.78 15.57 19.53
CA SER A 75 15.25 15.51 19.60
C SER A 75 15.79 14.13 19.23
N ALA A 76 15.12 13.04 19.60
CA ALA A 76 15.53 11.68 19.22
C ALA A 76 15.32 11.44 17.72
N LEU A 77 14.19 11.87 17.14
CA LEU A 77 13.91 11.76 15.71
C LEU A 77 14.91 12.55 14.87
N ASP A 78 15.33 13.72 15.33
CA ASP A 78 16.34 14.55 14.66
C ASP A 78 17.72 13.89 14.69
N ARG A 79 18.14 13.36 15.85
CA ARG A 79 19.42 12.62 15.97
C ARG A 79 19.49 11.44 15.01
N MET A 80 18.39 10.73 14.84
CA MET A 80 18.28 9.56 13.95
C MET A 80 17.97 9.93 12.50
N ALA A 81 17.88 11.20 12.19
CA ALA A 81 17.50 11.71 10.86
C ALA A 81 16.17 11.13 10.31
N VAL A 82 15.25 10.71 11.19
CA VAL A 82 13.93 10.17 10.81
C VAL A 82 13.11 11.21 10.07
N ALA A 83 13.18 12.48 10.47
CA ALA A 83 12.49 13.59 9.83
C ALA A 83 12.84 13.79 8.35
N ARG A 84 13.97 13.23 7.89
CA ARG A 84 14.32 13.22 6.44
C ARG A 84 13.48 12.24 5.63
N GLN A 85 12.90 11.24 6.26
CA GLN A 85 12.12 10.18 5.63
C GLN A 85 10.62 10.34 5.88
N ILE A 86 10.24 10.83 7.06
CA ILE A 86 8.85 11.09 7.44
C ILE A 86 8.75 12.57 7.86
N PRO A 87 8.01 13.40 7.11
CA PRO A 87 7.80 14.79 7.48
C PRO A 87 7.17 14.91 8.88
N LEU A 88 7.70 15.82 9.69
CA LEU A 88 7.22 16.09 11.05
C LEU A 88 6.60 17.50 11.12
N PHE A 89 5.37 17.56 11.56
CA PHE A 89 4.59 18.79 11.70
C PHE A 89 4.32 19.14 13.17
N ALA A 90 4.11 20.41 13.44
CA ALA A 90 3.79 20.88 14.79
C ALA A 90 2.39 20.40 15.25
N THR A 91 1.44 20.30 14.32
CA THR A 91 0.06 19.89 14.59
C THR A 91 -0.44 18.90 13.53
N THR A 92 -1.47 18.15 13.87
CA THR A 92 -2.17 17.27 12.94
C THR A 92 -2.80 18.03 11.78
N ASP A 93 -3.37 19.20 12.04
CA ASP A 93 -3.95 20.05 11.00
C ASP A 93 -2.91 20.52 9.97
N ALA A 94 -1.71 20.88 10.44
CA ALA A 94 -0.62 21.26 9.55
C ALA A 94 -0.16 20.07 8.67
N ALA A 95 -0.14 18.86 9.23
CA ALA A 95 0.18 17.64 8.48
C ALA A 95 -0.89 17.34 7.42
N ILE A 96 -2.16 17.46 7.77
CA ILE A 96 -3.30 17.25 6.85
C ILE A 96 -3.27 18.29 5.73
N ALA A 97 -3.09 19.56 6.06
CA ALA A 97 -3.02 20.65 5.09
C ALA A 97 -1.87 20.44 4.09
N HIS A 98 -0.71 19.99 4.57
CA HIS A 98 0.44 19.68 3.71
C HIS A 98 0.15 18.50 2.78
N GLY A 99 -0.45 17.43 3.30
CA GLY A 99 -0.82 16.25 2.50
C GLY A 99 -1.92 16.56 1.48
N GLY A 100 -2.85 17.45 1.82
CA GLY A 100 -3.91 17.92 0.93
C GLY A 100 -3.44 18.85 -0.18
N ALA A 101 -2.36 19.59 0.04
CA ALA A 101 -1.78 20.50 -0.96
C ALA A 101 -1.21 19.77 -2.20
N GLY A 102 -0.97 18.47 -2.11
CA GLY A 102 -0.52 17.63 -3.23
C GLY A 102 -1.65 17.08 -4.10
N THR A 103 -2.91 17.32 -3.75
CA THR A 103 -4.07 16.83 -4.50
C THR A 103 -5.03 18.01 -4.77
N PRO A 104 -4.79 18.80 -5.83
CA PRO A 104 -5.78 19.80 -6.25
C PRO A 104 -7.05 19.06 -6.69
N GLY A 105 -8.15 19.23 -5.95
CA GLY A 105 -9.46 18.88 -6.45
C GLY A 105 -10.12 17.59 -5.95
N GLY A 106 -9.85 17.14 -4.72
CA GLY A 106 -10.66 16.08 -4.12
C GLY A 106 -9.94 14.75 -3.90
N GLU A 107 -10.68 13.79 -3.38
CA GLU A 107 -10.21 12.41 -3.20
C GLU A 107 -9.81 11.82 -4.56
N PRO A 108 -8.62 11.18 -4.66
CA PRO A 108 -8.17 10.62 -5.92
C PRO A 108 -9.18 9.58 -6.43
N PRO A 109 -9.44 9.56 -7.74
CA PRO A 109 -10.43 8.65 -8.29
C PRO A 109 -10.06 7.20 -8.03
N GLY A 110 -11.01 6.43 -7.52
CA GLY A 110 -10.86 5.02 -7.20
C GLY A 110 -12.13 4.23 -7.47
N LEU A 111 -11.97 3.00 -7.96
CA LEU A 111 -13.03 2.02 -8.08
C LEU A 111 -12.68 0.77 -7.29
N ARG A 112 -13.68 0.12 -6.72
CA ARG A 112 -13.51 -1.14 -6.00
C ARG A 112 -14.61 -2.13 -6.35
N ALA A 113 -14.28 -3.43 -6.27
CA ALA A 113 -15.25 -4.51 -6.38
C ALA A 113 -14.87 -5.64 -5.43
N ARG A 114 -15.88 -6.32 -4.87
CA ARG A 114 -15.71 -7.57 -4.15
C ARG A 114 -16.11 -8.71 -5.06
N LEU A 115 -15.24 -9.70 -5.18
CA LEU A 115 -15.39 -10.80 -6.10
C LEU A 115 -15.31 -12.12 -5.32
N GLN A 116 -16.21 -13.04 -5.66
CA GLN A 116 -16.06 -14.41 -5.18
C GLN A 116 -14.93 -15.11 -5.93
N PRO A 117 -14.22 -16.09 -5.30
CA PRO A 117 -13.09 -16.78 -5.93
C PRO A 117 -13.57 -17.80 -6.97
N MET A 118 -14.17 -17.31 -8.04
CA MET A 118 -14.76 -18.08 -9.12
C MET A 118 -14.13 -17.74 -10.48
N VAL A 119 -14.42 -18.54 -11.48
CA VAL A 119 -13.81 -18.42 -12.83
C VAL A 119 -14.09 -17.06 -13.49
N ASP A 120 -15.22 -16.46 -13.22
CA ASP A 120 -15.63 -15.16 -13.75
C ASP A 120 -14.99 -13.94 -13.03
N ALA A 121 -14.33 -14.16 -11.88
CA ALA A 121 -13.69 -13.09 -11.12
C ALA A 121 -12.67 -12.29 -11.97
N THR A 122 -11.91 -12.96 -12.83
CA THR A 122 -10.95 -12.29 -13.72
C THR A 122 -11.64 -11.42 -14.77
N ALA A 123 -12.75 -11.86 -15.31
CA ALA A 123 -13.52 -11.07 -16.27
C ALA A 123 -14.13 -9.82 -15.60
N ALA A 124 -14.69 -9.97 -14.40
CA ALA A 124 -15.22 -8.85 -13.63
C ALA A 124 -14.14 -7.82 -13.28
N ALA A 125 -12.94 -8.29 -12.91
CA ALA A 125 -11.80 -7.41 -12.61
C ALA A 125 -11.32 -6.64 -13.85
N ARG A 126 -11.23 -7.29 -15.03
CA ARG A 126 -10.90 -6.61 -16.30
C ARG A 126 -11.90 -5.51 -16.63
N HIS A 127 -13.20 -5.80 -16.51
CA HIS A 127 -14.24 -4.79 -16.72
C HIS A 127 -14.12 -3.59 -15.76
N LEU A 128 -13.74 -3.83 -14.50
CA LEU A 128 -13.49 -2.76 -13.54
C LEU A 128 -12.33 -1.88 -14.01
N VAL A 129 -11.22 -2.46 -14.45
CA VAL A 129 -10.02 -1.78 -14.95
C VAL A 129 -10.32 -1.00 -16.22
N ASP A 130 -10.97 -1.61 -17.22
CA ASP A 130 -11.34 -0.95 -18.48
C ASP A 130 -12.22 0.29 -18.21
N ARG A 131 -13.25 0.14 -17.38
CA ARG A 131 -14.11 1.25 -16.97
C ARG A 131 -13.32 2.37 -16.28
N ALA A 132 -12.40 2.03 -15.39
CA ALA A 132 -11.53 2.99 -14.71
C ALA A 132 -10.64 3.74 -15.70
N CYS A 133 -9.95 3.03 -16.58
CA CYS A 133 -9.03 3.60 -17.56
C CYS A 133 -9.76 4.55 -18.53
N ARG A 134 -10.96 4.19 -18.98
CA ARG A 134 -11.79 5.07 -19.84
C ARG A 134 -12.25 6.31 -19.08
N SER A 135 -12.76 6.14 -17.86
CA SER A 135 -13.29 7.25 -17.06
C SER A 135 -12.23 8.29 -16.70
N TRP A 136 -10.98 7.85 -16.55
CA TRP A 136 -9.87 8.71 -16.13
C TRP A 136 -8.96 9.15 -17.27
N GLY A 137 -9.29 8.82 -18.52
CA GLY A 137 -8.53 9.23 -19.71
C GLY A 137 -7.14 8.60 -19.81
N VAL A 138 -6.98 7.37 -19.29
CA VAL A 138 -5.71 6.61 -19.30
C VAL A 138 -5.82 5.30 -20.10
N ALA A 139 -6.60 5.32 -21.17
CA ALA A 139 -6.86 4.15 -22.01
C ALA A 139 -5.58 3.50 -22.59
N GLN A 140 -4.50 4.26 -22.74
CA GLN A 140 -3.21 3.78 -23.27
C GLN A 140 -2.55 2.71 -22.38
N VAL A 141 -2.96 2.56 -21.12
CA VAL A 141 -2.46 1.52 -20.22
C VAL A 141 -3.49 0.44 -19.91
N ALA A 142 -4.66 0.49 -20.55
CA ALA A 142 -5.79 -0.40 -20.22
C ALA A 142 -5.43 -1.87 -20.45
N ASP A 143 -4.92 -2.24 -21.64
CA ASP A 143 -4.57 -3.63 -21.97
C ASP A 143 -3.54 -4.21 -20.99
N LEU A 144 -2.55 -3.40 -20.64
CA LEU A 144 -1.51 -3.80 -19.68
C LEU A 144 -2.10 -3.95 -18.27
N ALA A 145 -2.96 -3.03 -17.87
CA ALA A 145 -3.62 -3.07 -16.57
C ALA A 145 -4.58 -4.28 -16.46
N GLU A 146 -5.29 -4.63 -17.54
CA GLU A 146 -6.13 -5.82 -17.60
C GLU A 146 -5.31 -7.11 -17.47
N LEU A 147 -4.15 -7.19 -18.13
CA LEU A 147 -3.25 -8.31 -17.98
C LEU A 147 -2.80 -8.46 -16.53
N ILE A 148 -2.32 -7.38 -15.91
CA ILE A 148 -1.83 -7.38 -14.54
C ILE A 148 -2.95 -7.75 -13.54
N VAL A 149 -4.15 -7.16 -13.66
CA VAL A 149 -5.25 -7.49 -12.74
C VAL A 149 -5.70 -8.93 -12.90
N THR A 150 -5.64 -9.47 -14.13
CA THR A 150 -5.95 -10.89 -14.38
C THR A 150 -4.99 -11.80 -13.62
N GLU A 151 -3.69 -11.51 -13.63
CA GLU A 151 -2.69 -12.29 -12.88
C GLU A 151 -2.89 -12.16 -11.37
N LEU A 152 -3.14 -10.94 -10.86
CA LEU A 152 -3.38 -10.71 -9.44
C LEU A 152 -4.63 -11.48 -8.96
N VAL A 153 -5.74 -11.40 -9.69
CA VAL A 153 -6.99 -12.07 -9.34
C VAL A 153 -6.87 -13.58 -9.50
N SER A 154 -6.25 -14.08 -10.58
CA SER A 154 -6.00 -15.52 -10.77
C SER A 154 -5.19 -16.12 -9.62
N ASN A 155 -4.20 -15.37 -9.12
CA ASN A 155 -3.42 -15.79 -7.96
C ASN A 155 -4.30 -15.89 -6.70
N GLY A 156 -5.19 -14.91 -6.46
CA GLY A 156 -6.14 -14.94 -5.36
C GLY A 156 -7.12 -16.11 -5.46
N VAL A 157 -7.73 -16.32 -6.63
CA VAL A 157 -8.66 -17.44 -6.86
C VAL A 157 -7.98 -18.79 -6.64
N ARG A 158 -6.77 -18.96 -7.15
CA ARG A 158 -6.05 -20.23 -7.11
C ARG A 158 -5.50 -20.56 -5.73
N HIS A 159 -4.93 -19.58 -5.05
CA HIS A 159 -4.13 -19.79 -3.84
C HIS A 159 -4.85 -19.40 -2.55
N ALA A 160 -5.66 -18.33 -2.56
CA ALA A 160 -6.34 -17.88 -1.36
C ALA A 160 -7.70 -18.56 -1.19
N ARG A 161 -8.49 -18.69 -2.26
CA ARG A 161 -9.84 -19.27 -2.26
C ARG A 161 -10.79 -18.59 -1.29
N THR A 162 -10.58 -17.30 -1.06
CA THR A 162 -11.41 -16.42 -0.22
C THR A 162 -12.03 -15.33 -1.09
N GLU A 163 -12.98 -14.58 -0.54
CA GLU A 163 -13.44 -13.36 -1.19
C GLU A 163 -12.24 -12.46 -1.53
N LEU A 164 -12.27 -11.84 -2.69
CA LEU A 164 -11.25 -10.92 -3.18
C LEU A 164 -11.79 -9.50 -3.21
N GLU A 165 -11.05 -8.54 -2.71
CA GLU A 165 -11.35 -7.12 -2.93
C GLU A 165 -10.35 -6.56 -3.93
N VAL A 166 -10.86 -6.19 -5.11
CA VAL A 166 -10.08 -5.57 -6.18
C VAL A 166 -10.27 -4.06 -6.09
N ARG A 167 -9.15 -3.32 -6.11
CA ARG A 167 -9.17 -1.87 -6.17
C ARG A 167 -8.35 -1.37 -7.34
N VAL A 168 -8.84 -0.30 -7.97
CA VAL A 168 -8.17 0.44 -9.04
C VAL A 168 -8.18 1.90 -8.65
N GLY A 169 -7.05 2.57 -8.70
CA GLY A 169 -6.92 3.98 -8.35
C GLY A 169 -5.96 4.72 -9.29
N LEU A 170 -6.20 6.00 -9.52
CA LEU A 170 -5.28 6.84 -10.27
C LEU A 170 -4.73 7.95 -9.39
N ARG A 171 -3.40 7.96 -9.17
CA ARG A 171 -2.72 8.96 -8.35
C ARG A 171 -1.39 9.36 -8.96
N ARG A 172 -1.08 10.66 -8.97
CA ARG A 172 0.22 11.17 -9.41
C ARG A 172 0.71 10.56 -10.72
N ARG A 173 -0.18 10.40 -11.72
CA ARG A 173 0.11 9.78 -13.03
C ARG A 173 0.54 8.30 -12.92
N GLN A 174 0.05 7.60 -11.94
CA GLN A 174 0.22 6.16 -11.78
C GLN A 174 -1.14 5.51 -11.60
N LEU A 175 -1.42 4.49 -12.39
CA LEU A 175 -2.55 3.60 -12.19
C LEU A 175 -2.14 2.54 -11.18
N HIS A 176 -2.97 2.35 -10.18
CA HIS A 176 -2.78 1.43 -9.07
C HIS A 176 -3.78 0.31 -9.19
N LEU A 177 -3.30 -0.91 -9.05
CA LEU A 177 -4.09 -2.11 -9.02
C LEU A 177 -3.76 -2.84 -7.73
N SER A 178 -4.76 -3.22 -6.95
CA SER A 178 -4.54 -4.07 -5.78
C SER A 178 -5.62 -5.13 -5.66
N VAL A 179 -5.22 -6.28 -5.11
CA VAL A 179 -6.11 -7.39 -4.78
C VAL A 179 -5.80 -7.82 -3.36
N ARG A 180 -6.81 -7.68 -2.48
CA ARG A 180 -6.79 -8.20 -1.11
C ARG A 180 -7.46 -9.56 -1.10
N ASP A 181 -6.86 -10.50 -0.40
CA ASP A 181 -7.41 -11.82 -0.12
C ASP A 181 -7.20 -12.22 1.35
N GLY A 182 -7.91 -13.24 1.82
CA GLY A 182 -7.88 -13.71 3.20
C GLY A 182 -6.79 -14.75 3.50
N SER A 183 -5.80 -14.95 2.61
CA SER A 183 -4.73 -15.92 2.86
C SER A 183 -3.45 -15.25 3.36
N PRO A 184 -2.88 -15.66 4.50
CA PRO A 184 -1.62 -15.11 4.99
C PRO A 184 -0.40 -15.60 4.20
N ALA A 185 -0.56 -16.60 3.32
CA ALA A 185 0.51 -17.15 2.53
C ALA A 185 1.02 -16.11 1.51
N LEU A 186 2.29 -15.73 1.62
CA LEU A 186 2.90 -14.78 0.70
C LEU A 186 3.08 -15.41 -0.68
N PRO A 187 2.99 -14.61 -1.77
CA PRO A 187 3.27 -15.09 -3.11
C PRO A 187 4.71 -15.58 -3.21
N VAL A 188 4.90 -16.80 -3.72
CA VAL A 188 6.23 -17.38 -3.93
C VAL A 188 6.62 -17.15 -5.38
N ARG A 189 7.82 -16.63 -5.61
CA ARG A 189 8.42 -16.57 -6.96
C ARG A 189 8.70 -17.97 -7.43
N GLY A 190 8.16 -18.33 -8.60
CA GLY A 190 8.58 -19.56 -9.26
C GLY A 190 10.06 -19.48 -9.64
N THR A 191 10.83 -20.53 -9.38
CA THR A 191 12.21 -20.66 -9.87
C THR A 191 12.19 -20.95 -11.37
N SER A 192 13.07 -20.32 -12.14
CA SER A 192 13.16 -20.39 -13.60
C SER A 192 13.42 -21.78 -14.20
N GLY A 193 13.39 -22.84 -13.40
CA GLY A 193 13.65 -24.22 -13.81
C GLY A 193 12.41 -25.14 -13.89
N ASP A 194 11.28 -24.72 -13.34
CA ASP A 194 10.08 -25.55 -13.28
C ASP A 194 9.14 -25.22 -14.46
N THR A 195 9.44 -25.80 -15.61
CA THR A 195 8.66 -25.61 -16.85
C THR A 195 7.23 -26.17 -16.77
N LEU A 196 6.88 -26.87 -15.71
CA LEU A 196 5.57 -27.49 -15.49
C LEU A 196 4.72 -26.74 -14.44
N ALA A 197 5.29 -25.84 -13.65
CA ALA A 197 4.53 -25.06 -12.68
C ALA A 197 3.94 -23.80 -13.35
N GLU A 198 2.67 -23.84 -13.71
CA GLU A 198 1.89 -22.64 -14.07
C GLU A 198 1.86 -21.58 -12.94
N SER A 199 2.16 -22.00 -11.71
CA SER A 199 2.19 -21.17 -10.50
C SER A 199 3.55 -20.51 -10.30
N GLY A 200 3.82 -19.42 -10.95
CA GLY A 200 5.06 -18.64 -10.78
C GLY A 200 5.32 -17.69 -11.92
N ARG A 201 4.77 -17.97 -13.09
CA ARG A 201 4.90 -17.11 -14.26
C ARG A 201 4.15 -15.78 -14.10
N GLY A 202 3.01 -15.78 -13.42
CA GLY A 202 2.21 -14.58 -13.21
C GLY A 202 2.98 -13.48 -12.46
N LEU A 203 3.75 -13.82 -11.42
CA LEU A 203 4.57 -12.85 -10.71
C LEU A 203 5.74 -12.33 -11.57
N LEU A 204 6.33 -13.15 -12.43
CA LEU A 204 7.35 -12.70 -13.38
C LEU A 204 6.78 -11.72 -14.40
N VAL A 205 5.55 -11.95 -14.87
CA VAL A 205 4.83 -11.02 -15.76
C VAL A 205 4.57 -9.70 -15.05
N ILE A 206 4.08 -9.75 -13.82
CA ILE A 206 3.86 -8.55 -13.01
C ILE A 206 5.17 -7.78 -12.83
N GLU A 207 6.26 -8.47 -12.44
CA GLU A 207 7.56 -7.84 -12.21
C GLU A 207 8.14 -7.18 -13.48
N ALA A 208 7.99 -7.84 -14.63
CA ALA A 208 8.52 -7.34 -15.91
C ALA A 208 7.73 -6.14 -16.46
N LEU A 209 6.42 -6.08 -16.19
CA LEU A 209 5.51 -5.14 -16.86
C LEU A 209 5.07 -3.98 -15.97
N THR A 210 5.38 -4.00 -14.68
CA THR A 210 4.94 -2.95 -13.74
C THR A 210 6.07 -1.99 -13.40
N HIS A 211 5.69 -0.77 -13.06
CA HIS A 211 6.65 0.18 -12.50
C HIS A 211 7.14 -0.26 -11.12
N ARG A 212 6.22 -0.73 -10.29
CA ARG A 212 6.47 -1.33 -8.97
C ARG A 212 5.37 -2.34 -8.70
N TRP A 213 5.69 -3.34 -7.91
CA TRP A 213 4.73 -4.26 -7.34
C TRP A 213 5.18 -4.71 -5.95
N GLY A 214 4.26 -5.25 -5.19
CA GLY A 214 4.58 -5.77 -3.87
C GLY A 214 3.44 -6.55 -3.25
N CYS A 215 3.74 -7.13 -2.09
CA CYS A 215 2.77 -7.82 -1.26
C CYS A 215 2.88 -7.29 0.18
N THR A 216 1.75 -6.90 0.75
CA THR A 216 1.66 -6.39 2.11
C THR A 216 0.81 -7.34 2.95
N PRO A 217 1.38 -7.99 3.97
CA PRO A 217 0.60 -8.76 4.93
C PRO A 217 -0.37 -7.85 5.69
N VAL A 218 -1.57 -8.33 5.93
CA VAL A 218 -2.58 -7.72 6.81
C VAL A 218 -3.09 -8.79 7.79
N PRO A 219 -3.71 -8.43 8.92
CA PRO A 219 -4.11 -9.41 9.95
C PRO A 219 -4.99 -10.55 9.47
N ASP A 220 -5.87 -10.26 8.51
CA ASP A 220 -6.84 -11.18 7.94
C ASP A 220 -6.46 -11.68 6.55
N GLY A 221 -5.17 -11.55 6.13
CA GLY A 221 -4.70 -12.01 4.82
C GLY A 221 -3.53 -11.21 4.27
N LYS A 222 -3.64 -10.79 3.00
CA LYS A 222 -2.64 -9.96 2.32
C LYS A 222 -3.25 -9.07 1.25
N VAL A 223 -2.50 -8.05 0.86
CA VAL A 223 -2.77 -7.23 -0.33
C VAL A 223 -1.62 -7.35 -1.30
N VAL A 224 -1.87 -7.84 -2.50
CA VAL A 224 -0.91 -7.83 -3.60
C VAL A 224 -1.25 -6.66 -4.52
N TRP A 225 -0.27 -5.83 -4.83
CA TRP A 225 -0.48 -4.61 -5.58
C TRP A 225 0.56 -4.38 -6.66
N ALA A 226 0.19 -3.60 -7.66
CA ALA A 226 1.05 -3.21 -8.77
C ALA A 226 0.74 -1.80 -9.23
N THR A 227 1.73 -1.12 -9.83
CA THR A 227 1.57 0.22 -10.41
C THR A 227 2.04 0.28 -11.84
N LEU A 228 1.31 1.05 -12.65
CA LEU A 228 1.64 1.38 -14.01
C LEU A 228 1.78 2.89 -14.16
N ARG A 229 2.79 3.36 -14.89
CA ARG A 229 2.92 4.78 -15.22
C ARG A 229 1.93 5.15 -16.32
N THR A 230 1.14 6.19 -16.08
CA THR A 230 0.31 6.83 -17.10
C THR A 230 1.07 8.04 -17.65
N ARG A 231 1.21 8.10 -18.95
CA ARG A 231 1.93 9.20 -19.61
C ARG A 231 1.18 10.51 -19.50
#